data_37d7aa2e10a7f5038473f9cce0b8b6b8
#
_entry.id   37d7aa2e10a7f5038473f9cce0b8b6b8
#
_cell.length_a   1.000
_cell.length_b   1.000
_cell.length_c   1.000
_cell.angle_alpha   90.00
_cell.angle_beta   90.00
_cell.angle_gamma   90.00
#
_symmetry.space_group_name_H-M   'P 1'
#
loop_
_entity.id
_entity.type
_entity.pdbx_description
1 polymer ?
#
loop_
_entity_poly.entity_id
_entity_poly.type
_entity_poly.pdbx_seq_one_letter_code
_entity_poly.pdbx_strand_id
1 'polypeptide(L)'
;TGKTRRLLNEVQKYVKKGIKLNRIGYFAFTRKAANEARDRFLKVRTELTKKDIKYFQTLHSLAFNQLGLREENVMQDLNYKAIGESCGIQIKYASYETNHWNGIFSSDSEYLGLINLARVKQISPIEQFDLNEHLSKIERDKLEAIEAEIKNYKKVYGLIDFTDMIQKFLDKEVTPNFDVIFIDEAQDLSLIQWSMINKIEKDTGCDVWVAGDDDQAIFGWAGADV
;
A
#
# COMPACT_ATOMS: atom_id res chain seq x y z
N THR A 1 13.43 8.38 -15.30
CA THR A 1 14.01 7.08 -15.65
C THR A 1 13.24 6.45 -16.80
N GLY A 2 13.90 5.63 -17.63
CA GLY A 2 13.30 5.00 -18.80
C GLY A 2 12.26 3.90 -18.46
N LYS A 3 12.22 3.42 -17.20
CA LYS A 3 11.36 2.32 -16.73
C LYS A 3 9.87 2.63 -16.93
N THR A 4 9.36 3.71 -16.34
CA THR A 4 7.96 4.16 -16.49
C THR A 4 7.57 4.34 -17.96
N ARG A 5 8.46 4.95 -18.79
CA ARG A 5 8.21 5.12 -20.23
C ARG A 5 8.08 3.77 -20.94
N ARG A 6 8.91 2.79 -20.58
CA ARG A 6 8.87 1.44 -21.14
C ARG A 6 7.56 0.75 -20.79
N LEU A 7 7.14 0.79 -19.51
CA LEU A 7 5.86 0.23 -19.07
C LEU A 7 4.69 0.88 -19.83
N LEU A 8 4.66 2.21 -19.96
CA LEU A 8 3.58 2.90 -20.68
C LEU A 8 3.56 2.53 -22.17
N ASN A 9 4.70 2.24 -22.79
CA ASN A 9 4.75 1.73 -24.16
C ASN A 9 4.15 0.31 -24.25
N GLU A 10 4.38 -0.55 -23.25
CA GLU A 10 3.73 -1.87 -23.21
C GLU A 10 2.22 -1.73 -23.01
N VAL A 11 1.74 -0.84 -22.11
CA VAL A 11 0.30 -0.53 -22.01
C VAL A 11 -0.30 -0.19 -23.38
N GLN A 12 0.37 0.67 -24.17
CA GLN A 12 -0.10 1.02 -25.52
C GLN A 12 -0.18 -0.18 -26.46
N LYS A 13 0.75 -1.15 -26.35
CA LYS A 13 0.71 -2.37 -27.17
C LYS A 13 -0.51 -3.23 -26.83
N TYR A 14 -0.85 -3.38 -25.54
CA TYR A 14 -2.05 -4.11 -25.12
C TYR A 14 -3.33 -3.42 -25.61
N VAL A 15 -3.39 -2.09 -25.52
CA VAL A 15 -4.53 -1.33 -26.06
C VAL A 15 -4.65 -1.52 -27.59
N LYS A 16 -3.52 -1.50 -28.34
CA LYS A 16 -3.51 -1.77 -29.79
C LYS A 16 -3.95 -3.19 -30.13
N LYS A 17 -3.73 -4.17 -29.26
CA LYS A 17 -4.23 -5.55 -29.39
C LYS A 17 -5.73 -5.68 -29.06
N GLY A 18 -6.42 -4.58 -28.72
CA GLY A 18 -7.85 -4.57 -28.43
C GLY A 18 -8.22 -4.79 -26.97
N ILE A 19 -7.26 -4.85 -26.05
CA ILE A 19 -7.54 -4.96 -24.61
C ILE A 19 -8.18 -3.65 -24.15
N LYS A 20 -9.32 -3.76 -23.49
CA LYS A 20 -10.06 -2.61 -22.96
C LYS A 20 -9.31 -1.98 -21.78
N LEU A 21 -9.30 -0.65 -21.70
CA LEU A 21 -8.59 0.10 -20.65
C LEU A 21 -9.07 -0.23 -19.22
N ASN A 22 -10.34 -0.60 -19.07
CA ASN A 22 -10.87 -1.04 -17.77
C ASN A 22 -10.43 -2.47 -17.36
N ARG A 23 -9.65 -3.14 -18.20
CA ARG A 23 -9.02 -4.44 -17.92
C ARG A 23 -7.50 -4.32 -17.81
N ILE A 24 -6.97 -3.10 -17.83
CA ILE A 24 -5.55 -2.80 -17.67
C ILE A 24 -5.35 -2.10 -16.33
N GLY A 25 -4.55 -2.69 -15.45
CA GLY A 25 -4.09 -2.06 -14.20
C GLY A 25 -2.71 -1.46 -14.39
N TYR A 26 -2.48 -0.26 -13.85
CA TYR A 26 -1.16 0.34 -13.70
C TYR A 26 -1.01 0.80 -12.25
N PHE A 27 -0.12 0.15 -11.53
CA PHE A 27 0.06 0.38 -10.10
C PHE A 27 1.45 0.93 -9.83
N ALA A 28 1.50 2.08 -9.18
CA ALA A 28 2.75 2.68 -8.71
C ALA A 28 2.73 2.75 -7.19
N PHE A 29 3.91 2.80 -6.58
CA PHE A 29 4.04 2.86 -5.14
C PHE A 29 3.41 4.12 -4.55
N THR A 30 3.62 5.30 -5.17
CA THR A 30 3.08 6.57 -4.70
C THR A 30 1.95 7.10 -5.58
N ARG A 31 1.03 7.88 -5.00
CA ARG A 31 0.00 8.61 -5.76
C ARG A 31 0.62 9.57 -6.79
N LYS A 32 1.73 10.21 -6.42
CA LYS A 32 2.44 11.13 -7.32
C LYS A 32 2.92 10.38 -8.57
N ALA A 33 3.58 9.23 -8.39
CA ALA A 33 4.04 8.41 -9.50
C ALA A 33 2.89 7.88 -10.37
N ALA A 34 1.80 7.40 -9.75
CA ALA A 34 0.62 6.96 -10.46
C ALA A 34 -0.04 8.08 -11.27
N ASN A 35 -0.15 9.28 -10.69
CA ASN A 35 -0.70 10.45 -11.38
C ASN A 35 0.20 10.89 -12.54
N GLU A 36 1.52 10.88 -12.34
CA GLU A 36 2.48 11.23 -13.40
C GLU A 36 2.41 10.25 -14.57
N ALA A 37 2.35 8.95 -14.31
CA ALA A 37 2.18 7.93 -15.33
C ALA A 37 0.87 8.12 -16.09
N ARG A 38 -0.22 8.37 -15.38
CA ARG A 38 -1.53 8.66 -15.96
C ARG A 38 -1.49 9.89 -16.87
N ASP A 39 -0.92 11.00 -16.38
CA ASP A 39 -0.87 12.24 -17.14
C ASP A 39 0.04 12.11 -18.39
N ARG A 40 1.14 11.35 -18.28
CA ARG A 40 2.00 11.01 -19.43
C ARG A 40 1.26 10.18 -20.46
N PHE A 41 0.46 9.19 -20.03
CA PHE A 41 -0.33 8.35 -20.92
C PHE A 41 -1.39 9.17 -21.65
N LEU A 42 -2.11 10.05 -20.96
CA LEU A 42 -3.13 10.92 -21.53
C LEU A 42 -2.58 11.98 -22.50
N LYS A 43 -1.32 12.44 -22.31
CA LYS A 43 -0.67 13.34 -23.27
C LYS A 43 -0.46 12.70 -24.64
N VAL A 44 -0.32 11.38 -24.70
CA VAL A 44 -0.14 10.64 -25.97
C VAL A 44 -1.48 10.15 -26.52
N ARG A 45 -2.47 9.95 -25.66
CA ARG A 45 -3.81 9.46 -25.98
C ARG A 45 -4.84 10.55 -25.65
N THR A 46 -4.78 11.62 -26.44
CA THR A 46 -5.56 12.84 -26.21
C THR A 46 -7.09 12.65 -26.33
N GLU A 47 -7.53 11.55 -26.95
CA GLU A 47 -8.93 11.14 -27.04
C GLU A 47 -9.48 10.54 -25.74
N LEU A 48 -8.60 10.21 -24.77
CA LEU A 48 -8.96 9.58 -23.51
C LEU A 48 -9.04 10.61 -22.36
N THR A 49 -9.83 10.25 -21.36
CA THR A 49 -9.99 11.01 -20.11
C THR A 49 -9.51 10.19 -18.91
N LYS A 50 -9.38 10.83 -17.75
CA LYS A 50 -9.05 10.14 -16.49
C LYS A 50 -10.05 9.02 -16.14
N LYS A 51 -11.30 9.13 -16.59
CA LYS A 51 -12.35 8.11 -16.34
C LYS A 51 -12.09 6.82 -17.11
N ASP A 52 -11.46 6.92 -18.28
CA ASP A 52 -11.18 5.76 -19.14
C ASP A 52 -10.05 4.90 -18.57
N ILE A 53 -9.15 5.49 -17.78
CA ILE A 53 -7.97 4.83 -17.18
C ILE A 53 -8.05 4.80 -15.65
N LYS A 54 -9.19 4.39 -15.12
CA LYS A 54 -9.50 4.40 -13.68
C LYS A 54 -8.51 3.58 -12.81
N TYR A 55 -7.82 2.60 -13.38
CA TYR A 55 -6.90 1.72 -12.67
C TYR A 55 -5.42 2.15 -12.76
N PHE A 56 -5.15 3.41 -13.17
CA PHE A 56 -3.84 4.03 -13.00
C PHE A 56 -3.77 4.68 -11.61
N GLN A 57 -3.35 3.89 -10.61
CA GLN A 57 -3.45 4.28 -9.20
C GLN A 57 -2.47 3.49 -8.33
N THR A 58 -2.49 3.67 -7.00
CA THR A 58 -1.75 2.82 -6.06
C THR A 58 -2.57 1.57 -5.69
N LEU A 59 -1.90 0.52 -5.18
CA LEU A 59 -2.59 -0.68 -4.66
C LEU A 59 -3.55 -0.32 -3.51
N HIS A 60 -3.16 0.61 -2.62
CA HIS A 60 -4.05 1.10 -1.57
C HIS A 60 -5.29 1.80 -2.13
N SER A 61 -5.14 2.61 -3.18
CA SER A 61 -6.30 3.24 -3.84
C SER A 61 -7.23 2.20 -4.47
N LEU A 62 -6.67 1.12 -5.04
CA LEU A 62 -7.47 0.01 -5.53
C LEU A 62 -8.25 -0.65 -4.39
N ALA A 63 -7.57 -1.00 -3.28
CA ALA A 63 -8.20 -1.62 -2.12
C ALA A 63 -9.30 -0.72 -1.52
N PHE A 64 -9.01 0.58 -1.34
CA PHE A 64 -9.96 1.56 -0.83
C PHE A 64 -11.25 1.59 -1.67
N ASN A 65 -11.12 1.69 -2.99
CA ASN A 65 -12.26 1.73 -3.91
C ASN A 65 -13.04 0.41 -3.93
N GLN A 66 -12.33 -0.73 -3.93
CA GLN A 66 -12.95 -2.05 -3.96
C GLN A 66 -13.66 -2.41 -2.65
N LEU A 67 -13.22 -1.86 -1.53
CA LEU A 67 -13.85 -2.03 -0.23
C LEU A 67 -15.02 -1.05 -0.02
N GLY A 68 -15.21 -0.08 -0.91
CA GLY A 68 -16.25 0.94 -0.79
C GLY A 68 -16.04 1.87 0.42
N LEU A 69 -14.77 2.10 0.79
CA LEU A 69 -14.42 2.91 1.95
C LEU A 69 -14.65 4.39 1.70
N ARG A 70 -14.84 5.13 2.79
CA ARG A 70 -14.81 6.59 2.84
C ARG A 70 -13.66 7.03 3.72
N GLU A 71 -13.25 8.30 3.60
CA GLU A 71 -12.15 8.85 4.42
C GLU A 71 -12.42 8.72 5.92
N GLU A 72 -13.68 8.83 6.34
CA GLU A 72 -14.13 8.64 7.72
C GLU A 72 -13.91 7.21 8.27
N ASN A 73 -13.76 6.23 7.40
CA ASN A 73 -13.47 4.84 7.79
C ASN A 73 -11.98 4.59 8.03
N VAL A 74 -11.12 5.58 7.74
CA VAL A 74 -9.67 5.40 7.77
C VAL A 74 -9.09 6.10 8.99
N MET A 75 -8.21 5.40 9.70
CA MET A 75 -7.44 5.94 10.83
C MET A 75 -6.71 7.22 10.41
N GLN A 76 -6.86 8.26 11.21
CA GLN A 76 -6.21 9.55 11.06
C GLN A 76 -5.23 9.79 12.21
N ASP A 77 -4.39 10.81 12.11
CA ASP A 77 -3.39 11.18 13.13
C ASP A 77 -4.00 11.36 14.51
N LEU A 78 -5.20 11.94 14.61
CA LEU A 78 -5.90 12.12 15.86
C LEU A 78 -6.28 10.79 16.54
N ASN A 79 -6.59 9.75 15.78
CA ASN A 79 -6.92 8.44 16.33
C ASN A 79 -5.69 7.79 16.96
N TYR A 80 -4.55 7.86 16.29
CA TYR A 80 -3.29 7.34 16.84
C TYR A 80 -2.83 8.13 18.06
N LYS A 81 -3.03 9.47 18.06
CA LYS A 81 -2.74 10.30 19.23
C LYS A 81 -3.57 9.86 20.44
N ALA A 82 -4.88 9.62 20.25
CA ALA A 82 -5.75 9.13 21.31
C ALA A 82 -5.30 7.76 21.84
N ILE A 83 -4.89 6.83 20.95
CA ILE A 83 -4.31 5.54 21.36
C ILE A 83 -3.00 5.75 22.13
N GLY A 84 -2.13 6.66 21.68
CA GLY A 84 -0.90 6.97 22.40
C GLY A 84 -1.15 7.48 23.81
N GLU A 85 -2.11 8.39 23.98
CA GLU A 85 -2.51 8.91 25.27
C GLU A 85 -3.04 7.81 26.19
N SER A 86 -3.88 6.88 25.69
CA SER A 86 -4.40 5.75 26.47
C SER A 86 -3.32 4.76 26.89
N CYS A 87 -2.29 4.57 26.08
CA CYS A 87 -1.17 3.65 26.35
C CYS A 87 0.02 4.32 27.08
N GLY A 88 -0.07 5.60 27.41
CA GLY A 88 1.03 6.35 28.05
C GLY A 88 2.28 6.47 27.17
N ILE A 89 2.11 6.54 25.86
CA ILE A 89 3.18 6.79 24.88
C ILE A 89 2.92 8.09 24.11
N GLN A 90 3.98 8.84 23.85
CA GLN A 90 3.88 9.98 22.95
C GLN A 90 3.98 9.51 21.50
N ILE A 91 2.99 9.88 20.71
CA ILE A 91 3.01 9.66 19.27
C ILE A 91 3.06 11.02 18.61
N LYS A 92 4.17 11.33 17.98
CA LYS A 92 4.29 12.49 17.10
C LYS A 92 4.21 11.99 15.66
N TYR A 93 3.26 12.52 14.94
CA TYR A 93 3.23 12.37 13.52
C TYR A 93 4.15 13.43 12.91
N ALA A 94 5.05 13.01 12.05
CA ALA A 94 5.62 13.92 11.10
C ALA A 94 4.49 14.28 10.12
N SER A 95 3.88 15.45 10.30
CA SER A 95 2.98 16.04 9.31
C SER A 95 3.79 16.39 8.08
N TYR A 96 4.17 15.40 7.30
CA TYR A 96 4.57 15.66 5.93
C TYR A 96 3.28 15.88 5.15
N GLU A 97 3.03 17.12 4.85
CA GLU A 97 2.12 17.53 3.80
C GLU A 97 2.29 16.56 2.64
N THR A 98 1.21 15.97 2.22
CA THR A 98 1.10 15.09 1.07
C THR A 98 1.45 13.62 1.33
N ASN A 99 0.45 12.79 1.22
CA ASN A 99 0.49 11.36 0.90
C ASN A 99 0.28 10.35 2.01
N HIS A 100 -0.68 10.57 2.91
CA HIS A 100 -1.21 9.52 3.81
C HIS A 100 -1.68 8.22 3.10
N TRP A 101 -1.70 8.22 1.78
CA TRP A 101 -2.19 7.10 0.95
C TRP A 101 -1.10 6.23 0.35
N ASN A 102 0.16 6.38 0.76
CA ASN A 102 1.26 5.57 0.25
C ASN A 102 1.45 4.27 1.04
N GLY A 103 0.68 4.06 2.10
CA GLY A 103 0.86 2.90 2.98
C GLY A 103 2.11 2.94 3.85
N ILE A 104 2.89 4.01 3.77
CA ILE A 104 4.04 4.23 4.64
C ILE A 104 3.54 4.97 5.87
N PHE A 105 3.59 4.29 6.99
CA PHE A 105 3.31 4.88 8.29
C PHE A 105 4.62 5.36 8.91
N SER A 106 4.78 6.68 9.05
CA SER A 106 5.90 7.28 9.76
C SER A 106 5.47 7.70 11.15
N SER A 107 6.04 7.12 12.16
CA SER A 107 5.83 7.47 13.57
C SER A 107 7.18 7.56 14.28
N ASP A 108 7.30 8.49 15.22
CA ASP A 108 8.44 8.56 16.16
C ASP A 108 8.33 7.52 17.30
N SER A 109 7.22 6.80 17.36
CA SER A 109 7.04 5.72 18.31
C SER A 109 7.64 4.42 17.79
N GLU A 110 8.70 3.94 18.45
CA GLU A 110 9.34 2.65 18.13
C GLU A 110 8.34 1.49 18.19
N TYR A 111 7.37 1.53 19.11
CA TYR A 111 6.30 0.52 19.21
C TYR A 111 5.43 0.47 17.98
N LEU A 112 4.95 1.62 17.51
CA LEU A 112 4.11 1.67 16.31
C LEU A 112 4.89 1.29 15.05
N GLY A 113 6.16 1.71 14.96
CA GLY A 113 7.05 1.33 13.87
C GLY A 113 7.19 -0.20 13.79
N LEU A 114 7.44 -0.85 14.93
CA LEU A 114 7.56 -2.30 15.02
C LEU A 114 6.26 -3.02 14.66
N ILE A 115 5.12 -2.58 15.21
CA ILE A 115 3.80 -3.15 14.92
C ILE A 115 3.50 -3.06 13.42
N ASN A 116 3.75 -1.90 12.80
CA ASN A 116 3.49 -1.73 11.38
C ASN A 116 4.45 -2.57 10.52
N LEU A 117 5.74 -2.61 10.86
CA LEU A 117 6.73 -3.43 10.16
C LEU A 117 6.33 -4.92 10.19
N ALA A 118 5.94 -5.42 11.36
CA ALA A 118 5.46 -6.80 11.49
C ALA A 118 4.27 -7.08 10.57
N ARG A 119 3.29 -6.19 10.58
CA ARG A 119 2.06 -6.35 9.80
C ARG A 119 2.29 -6.31 8.29
N VAL A 120 3.17 -5.43 7.79
CA VAL A 120 3.51 -5.39 6.34
C VAL A 120 4.36 -6.59 5.92
N LYS A 121 5.08 -7.22 6.85
CA LYS A 121 5.78 -8.50 6.68
C LYS A 121 4.89 -9.72 6.90
N GLN A 122 3.64 -9.52 7.31
CA GLN A 122 2.67 -10.58 7.58
C GLN A 122 3.11 -11.53 8.71
N ILE A 123 3.81 -11.01 9.71
CA ILE A 123 4.20 -11.71 10.94
C ILE A 123 3.59 -11.02 12.17
N SER A 124 3.67 -11.64 13.35
CA SER A 124 3.20 -11.00 14.57
C SER A 124 4.18 -9.93 15.06
N PRO A 125 3.71 -8.87 15.79
CA PRO A 125 4.61 -7.90 16.41
C PRO A 125 5.62 -8.52 17.37
N ILE A 126 5.26 -9.59 18.05
CA ILE A 126 6.18 -10.32 18.94
C ILE A 126 7.26 -11.05 18.16
N GLU A 127 6.89 -11.71 17.07
CA GLU A 127 7.87 -12.34 16.18
C GLU A 127 8.85 -11.32 15.60
N GLN A 128 8.35 -10.16 15.17
CA GLN A 128 9.21 -9.06 14.70
C GLN A 128 10.10 -8.51 15.81
N PHE A 129 9.60 -8.45 17.06
CA PHE A 129 10.38 -8.05 18.23
C PHE A 129 11.51 -9.05 18.50
N ASP A 130 11.20 -10.35 18.48
CA ASP A 130 12.18 -11.42 18.74
C ASP A 130 13.28 -11.49 17.64
N LEU A 131 12.97 -11.06 16.39
CA LEU A 131 13.94 -10.95 15.29
C LEU A 131 14.88 -9.73 15.41
N ASN A 132 14.54 -8.74 16.24
CA ASN A 132 15.29 -7.50 16.39
C ASN A 132 16.07 -7.47 17.72
N GLU A 133 17.24 -8.09 17.76
CA GLU A 133 18.11 -8.22 18.96
C GLU A 133 18.55 -6.89 19.62
N HIS A 134 18.27 -5.74 18.99
CA HIS A 134 18.78 -4.41 19.40
C HIS A 134 17.73 -3.46 19.97
N LEU A 135 16.50 -3.91 20.20
CA LEU A 135 15.41 -3.04 20.69
C LEU A 135 15.38 -2.94 22.21
N SER A 136 16.47 -2.46 22.81
CA SER A 136 16.62 -2.33 24.28
C SER A 136 15.60 -1.39 24.96
N LYS A 137 14.82 -0.62 24.19
CA LYS A 137 13.83 0.34 24.69
C LYS A 137 12.38 -0.15 24.59
N ILE A 138 12.14 -1.27 23.92
CA ILE A 138 10.79 -1.84 23.76
C ILE A 138 10.57 -2.93 24.81
N GLU A 139 9.52 -2.78 25.60
CA GLU A 139 9.06 -3.78 26.54
C GLU A 139 7.99 -4.66 25.89
N ARG A 140 8.16 -5.99 25.95
CA ARG A 140 7.28 -6.98 25.31
C ARG A 140 5.82 -6.82 25.74
N ASP A 141 5.56 -6.77 27.05
CA ASP A 141 4.20 -6.65 27.59
C ASP A 141 3.52 -5.35 27.13
N LYS A 142 4.29 -4.26 27.05
CA LYS A 142 3.80 -2.98 26.56
C LYS A 142 3.52 -3.01 25.06
N LEU A 143 4.33 -3.71 24.28
CA LEU A 143 4.09 -3.92 22.85
C LEU A 143 2.76 -4.65 22.61
N GLU A 144 2.52 -5.73 23.35
CA GLU A 144 1.27 -6.48 23.29
C GLU A 144 0.07 -5.64 23.68
N ALA A 145 0.20 -4.86 24.75
CA ALA A 145 -0.87 -3.96 25.21
C ALA A 145 -1.21 -2.89 24.17
N ILE A 146 -0.20 -2.28 23.55
CA ILE A 146 -0.41 -1.26 22.51
C ILE A 146 -1.05 -1.89 21.25
N GLU A 147 -0.61 -3.06 20.82
CA GLU A 147 -1.22 -3.78 19.71
C GLU A 147 -2.69 -4.10 19.98
N ALA A 148 -2.99 -4.60 21.18
CA ALA A 148 -4.35 -4.91 21.61
C ALA A 148 -5.24 -3.65 21.61
N GLU A 149 -4.72 -2.52 22.12
CA GLU A 149 -5.44 -1.24 22.15
C GLU A 149 -5.72 -0.72 20.72
N ILE A 150 -4.74 -0.79 19.80
CA ILE A 150 -4.96 -0.43 18.39
C ILE A 150 -6.08 -1.27 17.78
N LYS A 151 -6.07 -2.58 18.00
CA LYS A 151 -7.11 -3.49 17.50
C LYS A 151 -8.49 -3.17 18.11
N ASN A 152 -8.53 -2.93 19.42
CA ASN A 152 -9.75 -2.56 20.13
C ASN A 152 -10.30 -1.22 19.63
N TYR A 153 -9.47 -0.19 19.54
CA TYR A 153 -9.85 1.13 19.06
C TYR A 153 -10.45 1.05 17.65
N LYS A 154 -9.77 0.38 16.73
CA LYS A 154 -10.28 0.18 15.38
C LYS A 154 -11.64 -0.53 15.36
N LYS A 155 -11.81 -1.55 16.21
CA LYS A 155 -13.08 -2.29 16.34
C LYS A 155 -14.21 -1.42 16.89
N VAL A 156 -13.95 -0.65 17.94
CA VAL A 156 -14.95 0.22 18.60
C VAL A 156 -15.45 1.32 17.67
N TYR A 157 -14.54 1.95 16.93
CA TYR A 157 -14.86 3.09 16.08
C TYR A 157 -15.13 2.71 14.61
N GLY A 158 -15.06 1.42 14.25
CA GLY A 158 -15.27 0.95 12.89
C GLY A 158 -14.20 1.45 11.90
N LEU A 159 -12.97 1.66 12.39
CA LEU A 159 -11.87 2.21 11.60
C LEU A 159 -10.94 1.13 11.09
N ILE A 160 -10.25 1.44 10.01
CA ILE A 160 -9.17 0.63 9.45
C ILE A 160 -7.96 1.51 9.13
N ASP A 161 -6.77 0.95 9.17
CA ASP A 161 -5.56 1.60 8.69
C ASP A 161 -5.17 1.10 7.28
N PHE A 162 -4.06 1.61 6.75
CA PHE A 162 -3.61 1.25 5.40
C PHE A 162 -3.26 -0.22 5.24
N THR A 163 -2.66 -0.84 6.26
CA THR A 163 -2.36 -2.28 6.23
C THR A 163 -3.65 -3.11 6.26
N ASP A 164 -4.63 -2.70 7.06
CA ASP A 164 -5.95 -3.35 7.07
C ASP A 164 -6.66 -3.26 5.70
N MET A 165 -6.45 -2.17 4.94
CA MET A 165 -7.04 -2.07 3.60
C MET A 165 -6.54 -3.18 2.69
N ILE A 166 -5.22 -3.41 2.65
CA ILE A 166 -4.65 -4.47 1.83
C ILE A 166 -5.11 -5.84 2.37
N GLN A 167 -5.06 -6.05 3.69
CA GLN A 167 -5.50 -7.32 4.30
C GLN A 167 -6.96 -7.62 3.97
N LYS A 168 -7.86 -6.65 4.14
CA LYS A 168 -9.28 -6.82 3.79
C LYS A 168 -9.52 -7.06 2.30
N PHE A 169 -8.66 -6.50 1.43
CA PHE A 169 -8.70 -6.83 0.00
C PHE A 169 -8.27 -8.27 -0.25
N LEU A 170 -7.25 -8.77 0.46
CA LEU A 170 -6.82 -10.18 0.37
C LEU A 170 -7.93 -11.14 0.80
N ASP A 171 -8.72 -10.75 1.80
CA ASP A 171 -9.83 -11.57 2.33
C ASP A 171 -11.08 -11.54 1.42
N LYS A 172 -11.12 -10.69 0.39
CA LYS A 172 -12.25 -10.62 -0.55
C LYS A 172 -12.26 -11.79 -1.52
N GLU A 173 -13.46 -12.28 -1.83
CA GLU A 173 -13.66 -13.33 -2.84
C GLU A 173 -13.54 -12.80 -4.27
N VAL A 174 -13.87 -11.52 -4.50
CA VAL A 174 -13.95 -10.93 -5.84
C VAL A 174 -12.88 -9.87 -6.05
N THR A 175 -12.04 -10.09 -7.04
CA THR A 175 -11.00 -9.17 -7.53
C THR A 175 -11.48 -8.51 -8.83
N PRO A 176 -11.11 -7.23 -9.11
CA PRO A 176 -11.38 -6.63 -10.42
C PRO A 176 -10.75 -7.46 -11.54
N ASN A 177 -11.50 -7.66 -12.61
CA ASN A 177 -11.07 -8.51 -13.71
C ASN A 177 -10.07 -7.77 -14.61
N PHE A 178 -8.79 -8.13 -14.51
CA PHE A 178 -7.71 -7.63 -15.36
C PHE A 178 -7.30 -8.65 -16.43
N ASP A 179 -6.84 -8.16 -17.58
CA ASP A 179 -6.12 -8.94 -18.59
C ASP A 179 -4.61 -8.75 -18.47
N VAL A 180 -4.20 -7.59 -17.94
CA VAL A 180 -2.80 -7.26 -17.67
C VAL A 180 -2.70 -6.21 -16.56
N ILE A 181 -1.67 -6.35 -15.73
CA ILE A 181 -1.29 -5.34 -14.73
C ILE A 181 0.19 -4.96 -14.90
N PHE A 182 0.47 -3.70 -14.65
CA PHE A 182 1.80 -3.11 -14.70
C PHE A 182 2.15 -2.57 -13.33
N ILE A 183 3.30 -2.96 -12.80
CA ILE A 183 3.81 -2.57 -11.49
C ILE A 183 5.04 -1.69 -11.70
N ASP A 184 4.97 -0.43 -11.29
CA ASP A 184 6.08 0.52 -11.37
C ASP A 184 6.68 0.77 -9.99
N GLU A 185 8.00 0.92 -9.90
CA GLU A 185 8.81 1.05 -8.68
C GLU A 185 8.58 -0.14 -7.72
N ALA A 186 8.65 -1.35 -8.27
CA ALA A 186 8.34 -2.59 -7.56
C ALA A 186 9.27 -2.88 -6.36
N GLN A 187 10.50 -2.34 -6.36
CA GLN A 187 11.45 -2.46 -5.26
C GLN A 187 10.97 -1.81 -3.95
N ASP A 188 9.97 -0.94 -4.03
CA ASP A 188 9.43 -0.23 -2.86
C ASP A 188 8.23 -0.96 -2.23
N LEU A 189 7.73 -2.03 -2.85
CA LEU A 189 6.56 -2.75 -2.38
C LEU A 189 6.87 -3.64 -1.18
N SER A 190 5.98 -3.63 -0.18
CA SER A 190 6.04 -4.54 0.96
C SER A 190 5.48 -5.93 0.62
N LEU A 191 5.79 -6.94 1.46
CA LEU A 191 5.31 -8.31 1.28
C LEU A 191 3.78 -8.40 1.18
N ILE A 192 3.05 -7.64 2.00
CA ILE A 192 1.58 -7.65 1.93
C ILE A 192 1.06 -7.04 0.61
N GLN A 193 1.78 -6.08 0.02
CA GLN A 193 1.43 -5.54 -1.30
C GLN A 193 1.74 -6.53 -2.42
N TRP A 194 2.83 -7.28 -2.31
CA TRP A 194 3.12 -8.41 -3.20
C TRP A 194 2.07 -9.50 -3.10
N SER A 195 1.60 -9.83 -1.89
CA SER A 195 0.48 -10.76 -1.69
C SER A 195 -0.79 -10.29 -2.42
N MET A 196 -1.05 -8.97 -2.44
CA MET A 196 -2.18 -8.41 -3.19
C MET A 196 -2.02 -8.57 -4.71
N ILE A 197 -0.81 -8.36 -5.26
CA ILE A 197 -0.50 -8.57 -6.68
C ILE A 197 -0.69 -10.04 -7.04
N ASN A 198 -0.13 -10.95 -6.26
CA ASN A 198 -0.24 -12.40 -6.47
C ASN A 198 -1.70 -12.87 -6.42
N LYS A 199 -2.51 -12.29 -5.52
CA LYS A 199 -3.95 -12.56 -5.50
C LYS A 199 -4.62 -12.10 -6.79
N ILE A 200 -4.35 -10.88 -7.26
CA ILE A 200 -4.92 -10.35 -8.51
C ILE A 200 -4.56 -11.28 -9.68
N GLU A 201 -3.29 -11.65 -9.82
CA GLU A 201 -2.82 -12.58 -10.85
C GLU A 201 -3.53 -13.93 -10.78
N LYS A 202 -3.58 -14.54 -9.58
CA LYS A 202 -4.22 -15.83 -9.37
C LYS A 202 -5.72 -15.81 -9.69
N ASP A 203 -6.42 -14.77 -9.26
CA ASP A 203 -7.88 -14.68 -9.42
C ASP A 203 -8.30 -14.37 -10.86
N THR A 204 -7.45 -13.67 -11.63
CA THR A 204 -7.79 -13.19 -12.99
C THR A 204 -7.04 -13.88 -14.11
N GLY A 205 -5.90 -14.52 -13.83
CA GLY A 205 -5.01 -15.08 -14.84
C GLY A 205 -4.35 -14.02 -15.74
N CYS A 206 -4.23 -12.76 -15.23
CA CYS A 206 -3.70 -11.64 -16.00
C CYS A 206 -2.18 -11.73 -16.20
N ASP A 207 -1.67 -11.12 -17.27
CA ASP A 207 -0.24 -10.87 -17.41
C ASP A 207 0.25 -9.86 -16.37
N VAL A 208 1.43 -10.08 -15.78
CA VAL A 208 2.04 -9.17 -14.81
C VAL A 208 3.36 -8.64 -15.35
N TRP A 209 3.45 -7.33 -15.50
CA TRP A 209 4.66 -6.61 -15.89
C TRP A 209 5.22 -5.85 -14.71
N VAL A 210 6.48 -6.10 -14.38
CA VAL A 210 7.15 -5.49 -13.23
C VAL A 210 8.32 -4.64 -13.69
N ALA A 211 8.44 -3.43 -13.14
CA ALA A 211 9.60 -2.58 -13.28
C ALA A 211 10.05 -2.09 -11.92
N GLY A 212 11.29 -2.36 -11.60
CA GLY A 212 11.95 -1.97 -10.36
C GLY A 212 13.44 -1.79 -10.59
N ASP A 213 14.15 -1.40 -9.54
CA ASP A 213 15.60 -1.24 -9.51
C ASP A 213 16.05 -1.52 -8.08
N ASP A 214 16.61 -2.70 -7.85
CA ASP A 214 17.00 -3.16 -6.52
C ASP A 214 18.05 -2.25 -5.88
N ASP A 215 18.91 -1.63 -6.69
CA ASP A 215 19.91 -0.65 -6.23
C ASP A 215 19.28 0.66 -5.71
N GLN A 216 18.01 0.93 -6.00
CA GLN A 216 17.27 2.10 -5.54
C GLN A 216 16.26 1.80 -4.44
N ALA A 217 16.24 0.59 -3.88
CA ALA A 217 15.35 0.22 -2.78
C ALA A 217 15.68 1.03 -1.52
N ILE A 218 14.87 2.05 -1.23
CA ILE A 218 15.05 2.93 -0.07
C ILE A 218 14.04 2.68 1.06
N PHE A 219 13.03 1.86 0.81
CA PHE A 219 11.94 1.60 1.75
C PHE A 219 12.04 0.24 2.46
N GLY A 220 13.23 -0.37 2.53
CA GLY A 220 13.45 -1.61 3.29
C GLY A 220 13.01 -1.52 4.76
N TRP A 221 13.14 -0.33 5.38
CA TRP A 221 12.65 -0.04 6.72
C TRP A 221 11.10 -0.09 6.85
N ALA A 222 10.38 0.12 5.75
CA ALA A 222 8.92 0.00 5.69
C ALA A 222 8.45 -1.40 5.27
N GLY A 223 9.36 -2.38 5.23
CA GLY A 223 9.05 -3.78 4.89
C GLY A 223 9.04 -4.07 3.39
N ALA A 224 9.71 -3.23 2.57
CA ALA A 224 9.96 -3.60 1.18
C ALA A 224 10.83 -4.85 1.12
N ASP A 225 10.47 -5.79 0.26
CA ASP A 225 11.21 -7.01 -0.02
C ASP A 225 12.05 -6.79 -1.28
N VAL A 226 13.37 -6.91 -1.15
CA VAL A 226 14.35 -6.61 -2.22
C VAL A 226 14.99 -7.91 -2.70
#